data_7b2467e479fd246b25856a5859b6d247
#
_entry.id   7b2467e479fd246b25856a5859b6d247
#
_cell.length_a   1.000
_cell.length_b   1.000
_cell.length_c   1.000
_cell.angle_alpha   90.00
_cell.angle_beta   90.00
_cell.angle_gamma   90.00
#
_symmetry.space_group_name_H-M   'P 1'
#
loop_
_entity.id
_entity.type
_entity.pdbx_description
1 polymer ?
#
loop_
_entity_poly.entity_id
_entity_poly.type
_entity_poly.pdbx_seq_one_letter_code
_entity_poly.pdbx_strand_id
1 'polypeptide(L)'
;MDLSMKWLADYVDCDMPIKDFVSALTLSGSKVECFEQEGKDISNVVVGKVVSMERHPDSDHMFITQVDVGEDEPVQIVTGAQNVHEGDFVPVAKHKSSVLHEGKQVKITKGKLRGVASNGMLCSLGELGLSVHDFPYAIEDGIFILGDDCDKTVGKDIHEAIGYNDTTVEFEITSNRPDCLSVIGLARETAATFGTELKVKKPEFKGIDGDINDMLKVKIHNTDLCKRYMAGIVKNVKIGPSPRWMRERLRGCGVRPINNFVDITNYVMLEYGRPMHAFDLRYVKDASINIRNAKAGETITTLDGEVRELSEEMLVIADAEKPVAVAGVMGGEYSGIMDDTTTVVFESACFDGASVRTTAKKLGMRTDASARYEKGLDPHECYEALMRAFQLVEELGAGEVVKTYIDENYEDETPKTVDFDPEWINKFLGTEIPESDMVEYLTRLGFEIKDGKVVSPWYRVDIACKADVAEEVARLYGYNKIPNTIVRGVAQAKLTEAQKFDRHIQRSMLAMGLNEISTFSFISTGIYSFPLSKI
;
A
#
# COMPACT_ATOMS: atom_id res chain seq x y z
N MET A 1 4.19 -3.68 3.42
CA MET A 1 3.13 -2.66 3.54
C MET A 1 3.64 -1.52 4.37
N ASP A 2 3.74 -0.35 3.75
CA ASP A 2 4.18 0.84 4.46
C ASP A 2 2.95 1.54 5.07
N LEU A 3 3.01 1.81 6.36
CA LEU A 3 1.94 2.43 7.13
C LEU A 3 2.39 3.81 7.61
N SER A 4 1.67 4.84 7.22
CA SER A 4 1.79 6.19 7.77
C SER A 4 1.19 6.23 9.17
N MET A 5 1.96 6.64 10.16
CA MET A 5 1.47 6.79 11.54
C MET A 5 0.46 7.94 11.67
N LYS A 6 0.60 9.00 10.88
CA LYS A 6 -0.39 10.07 10.80
C LYS A 6 -1.72 9.58 10.24
N TRP A 7 -1.68 8.70 9.23
CA TRP A 7 -2.92 8.13 8.68
C TRP A 7 -3.57 7.14 9.64
N LEU A 8 -2.76 6.30 10.30
CA LEU A 8 -3.24 5.37 11.33
C LEU A 8 -4.01 6.11 12.44
N ALA A 9 -3.52 7.29 12.84
CA ALA A 9 -4.14 8.10 13.91
C ALA A 9 -5.58 8.58 13.60
N ASP A 10 -6.01 8.56 12.33
CA ASP A 10 -7.41 8.84 11.98
C ASP A 10 -8.37 7.73 12.47
N TYR A 11 -7.85 6.51 12.63
CA TYR A 11 -8.65 5.31 12.92
C TYR A 11 -8.47 4.76 14.32
N VAL A 12 -7.34 5.04 14.96
CA VAL A 12 -7.05 4.54 16.31
C VAL A 12 -6.15 5.50 17.07
N ASP A 13 -6.49 5.75 18.33
CA ASP A 13 -5.62 6.52 19.22
C ASP A 13 -4.46 5.64 19.69
N CYS A 14 -3.25 6.01 19.30
CA CYS A 14 -2.03 5.30 19.64
C CYS A 14 -0.92 6.32 19.97
N ASP A 15 -1.00 6.89 21.19
CA ASP A 15 -0.02 7.84 21.70
C ASP A 15 1.04 7.11 22.54
N MET A 16 1.99 6.47 21.85
CA MET A 16 3.11 5.78 22.48
C MET A 16 4.40 5.93 21.66
N PRO A 17 5.58 5.69 22.28
CA PRO A 17 6.84 5.66 21.54
C PRO A 17 6.80 4.62 20.41
N ILE A 18 7.29 4.99 19.24
CA ILE A 18 7.26 4.13 18.05
C ILE A 18 7.89 2.74 18.28
N LYS A 19 8.93 2.66 19.11
CA LYS A 19 9.59 1.39 19.45
C LYS A 19 8.67 0.43 20.22
N ASP A 20 7.84 0.97 21.11
CA ASP A 20 6.89 0.18 21.89
C ASP A 20 5.74 -0.30 21.00
N PHE A 21 5.25 0.56 20.10
CA PHE A 21 4.28 0.23 19.06
C PHE A 21 4.77 -0.95 18.21
N VAL A 22 5.95 -0.83 17.61
CA VAL A 22 6.57 -1.83 16.74
C VAL A 22 6.75 -3.18 17.46
N SER A 23 7.22 -3.14 18.72
CA SER A 23 7.40 -4.34 19.53
C SER A 23 6.07 -5.04 19.83
N ALA A 24 5.04 -4.29 20.19
CA ALA A 24 3.73 -4.85 20.53
C ALA A 24 3.03 -5.45 19.31
N LEU A 25 3.02 -4.75 18.17
CA LEU A 25 2.43 -5.27 16.92
C LEU A 25 3.14 -6.53 16.42
N THR A 26 4.48 -6.58 16.50
CA THR A 26 5.25 -7.77 16.15
C THR A 26 4.92 -8.94 17.06
N LEU A 27 4.80 -8.71 18.37
CA LEU A 27 4.45 -9.76 19.34
C LEU A 27 3.00 -10.26 19.21
N SER A 28 2.08 -9.42 18.71
CA SER A 28 0.68 -9.81 18.47
C SER A 28 0.43 -10.39 17.07
N GLY A 29 1.48 -10.60 16.25
CA GLY A 29 1.40 -11.31 14.98
C GLY A 29 1.54 -10.44 13.73
N SER A 30 1.58 -9.11 13.85
CA SER A 30 1.80 -8.19 12.73
C SER A 30 3.28 -7.77 12.71
N LYS A 31 4.12 -8.55 12.02
CA LYS A 31 5.58 -8.36 12.02
C LYS A 31 5.97 -7.04 11.37
N VAL A 32 6.74 -6.23 12.10
CA VAL A 32 7.38 -5.02 11.59
C VAL A 32 8.82 -5.32 11.18
N GLU A 33 9.21 -4.91 9.97
CA GLU A 33 10.57 -5.00 9.47
C GLU A 33 11.42 -3.80 9.90
N CYS A 34 10.92 -2.60 9.66
CA CYS A 34 11.59 -1.38 10.06
C CYS A 34 10.60 -0.21 10.22
N PHE A 35 11.10 0.91 10.71
CA PHE A 35 10.39 2.19 10.67
C PHE A 35 11.34 3.32 10.34
N GLU A 36 10.84 4.32 9.63
CA GLU A 36 11.60 5.48 9.22
C GLU A 36 10.82 6.77 9.47
N GLN A 37 11.55 7.82 9.88
CA GLN A 37 10.98 9.16 9.99
C GLN A 37 11.27 9.93 8.71
N GLU A 38 10.25 10.57 8.13
CA GLU A 38 10.41 11.46 6.99
C GLU A 38 11.43 12.56 7.31
N GLY A 39 12.21 12.94 6.33
CA GLY A 39 13.18 14.03 6.47
C GLY A 39 14.35 13.77 7.43
N LYS A 40 14.58 12.52 7.90
CA LYS A 40 15.67 12.19 8.85
C LYS A 40 17.07 12.67 8.42
N ASP A 41 17.29 12.78 7.10
CA ASP A 41 18.55 13.21 6.50
C ASP A 41 18.70 14.73 6.38
N ILE A 42 17.64 15.46 6.70
CA ILE A 42 17.56 16.92 6.65
C ILE A 42 17.57 17.47 8.06
N SER A 43 18.35 18.50 8.30
CA SER A 43 18.40 19.11 9.62
C SER A 43 18.79 20.59 9.56
N ASN A 44 18.26 21.37 10.50
CA ASN A 44 18.52 22.80 10.64
C ASN A 44 18.18 23.61 9.36
N VAL A 45 17.07 23.22 8.69
CA VAL A 45 16.45 23.95 7.60
C VAL A 45 15.17 24.60 8.13
N VAL A 46 15.03 25.90 7.91
CA VAL A 46 13.93 26.68 8.46
C VAL A 46 13.22 27.48 7.36
N VAL A 47 12.01 27.92 7.64
CA VAL A 47 11.30 28.87 6.80
C VAL A 47 12.00 30.22 6.88
N GLY A 48 12.40 30.78 5.73
CA GLY A 48 12.93 32.13 5.61
C GLY A 48 12.07 33.00 4.70
N LYS A 49 12.11 34.31 4.92
CA LYS A 49 11.48 35.31 4.04
C LYS A 49 12.57 36.13 3.38
N VAL A 50 12.53 36.22 2.05
CA VAL A 50 13.44 37.06 1.28
C VAL A 50 13.06 38.53 1.50
N VAL A 51 13.94 39.29 2.18
CA VAL A 51 13.71 40.67 2.55
C VAL A 51 14.17 41.63 1.44
N SER A 52 15.35 41.33 0.86
CA SER A 52 15.89 42.10 -0.26
C SER A 52 16.73 41.21 -1.17
N MET A 53 16.87 41.60 -2.42
CA MET A 53 17.63 40.90 -3.43
C MET A 53 18.35 41.87 -4.35
N GLU A 54 19.66 41.68 -4.55
CA GLU A 54 20.47 42.50 -5.47
C GLU A 54 21.33 41.61 -6.37
N ARG A 55 21.74 42.12 -7.54
CA ARG A 55 22.61 41.36 -8.44
C ARG A 55 24.02 41.23 -7.88
N HIS A 56 24.62 40.07 -8.06
CA HIS A 56 26.01 39.84 -7.68
C HIS A 56 26.96 40.69 -8.55
N PRO A 57 27.91 41.45 -7.97
CA PRO A 57 28.76 42.38 -8.74
C PRO A 57 29.64 41.68 -9.80
N ASP A 58 30.05 40.45 -9.53
CA ASP A 58 30.95 39.68 -10.39
C ASP A 58 30.25 38.49 -11.11
N SER A 59 28.90 38.56 -11.27
CA SER A 59 28.14 37.49 -11.93
C SER A 59 26.83 37.97 -12.55
N ASP A 60 26.62 37.64 -13.81
CA ASP A 60 25.38 37.96 -14.55
C ASP A 60 24.19 37.04 -14.13
N HIS A 61 24.46 35.94 -13.43
CA HIS A 61 23.48 34.90 -13.13
C HIS A 61 23.24 34.69 -11.61
N MET A 62 23.94 35.43 -10.74
CA MET A 62 23.80 35.27 -9.30
C MET A 62 23.14 36.48 -8.67
N PHE A 63 22.45 36.23 -7.57
CA PHE A 63 21.86 37.22 -6.70
C PHE A 63 22.39 37.08 -5.27
N ILE A 64 22.52 38.20 -4.58
CA ILE A 64 22.78 38.31 -3.15
C ILE A 64 21.43 38.57 -2.50
N THR A 65 20.98 37.70 -1.64
CA THR A 65 19.70 37.83 -0.93
C THR A 65 19.96 38.08 0.56
N GLN A 66 19.13 38.91 1.18
CA GLN A 66 19.01 39.01 2.64
C GLN A 66 17.74 38.29 3.05
N VAL A 67 17.85 37.29 3.87
CA VAL A 67 16.75 36.39 4.23
C VAL A 67 16.52 36.44 5.73
N ASP A 68 15.33 36.85 6.15
CA ASP A 68 14.88 36.76 7.52
C ASP A 68 14.58 35.30 7.86
N VAL A 69 15.26 34.74 8.86
CA VAL A 69 15.11 33.37 9.35
C VAL A 69 14.66 33.31 10.81
N GLY A 70 14.12 34.41 11.34
CA GLY A 70 13.68 34.54 12.71
C GLY A 70 14.83 34.79 13.71
N GLU A 71 15.98 35.25 13.23
CA GLU A 71 17.14 35.68 14.03
C GLU A 71 17.20 37.21 14.09
N ASP A 72 18.02 37.79 14.96
CA ASP A 72 18.12 39.25 15.17
C ASP A 72 18.49 40.00 13.88
N GLU A 73 19.28 39.38 12.99
CA GLU A 73 19.71 39.95 11.73
C GLU A 73 19.42 38.99 10.57
N PRO A 74 19.02 39.52 9.37
CA PRO A 74 18.85 38.68 8.19
C PRO A 74 20.13 37.98 7.78
N VAL A 75 19.99 36.76 7.24
CA VAL A 75 21.11 35.94 6.77
C VAL A 75 21.39 36.26 5.31
N GLN A 76 22.62 36.64 4.98
CA GLN A 76 23.06 36.84 3.60
C GLN A 76 23.32 35.49 2.92
N ILE A 77 22.64 35.27 1.80
CA ILE A 77 22.77 34.05 0.98
C ILE A 77 22.94 34.45 -0.49
N VAL A 78 23.91 33.82 -1.15
CA VAL A 78 24.12 33.99 -2.60
C VAL A 78 23.46 32.80 -3.32
N THR A 79 22.60 33.11 -4.30
CA THR A 79 21.89 32.09 -5.09
C THR A 79 22.02 32.34 -6.59
N GLY A 80 22.04 31.26 -7.38
CA GLY A 80 21.95 31.32 -8.84
C GLY A 80 20.55 31.14 -9.38
N ALA A 81 19.58 30.87 -8.49
CA ALA A 81 18.18 30.65 -8.89
C ALA A 81 17.54 31.94 -9.43
N GLN A 82 16.75 31.79 -10.50
CA GLN A 82 16.10 32.90 -11.18
C GLN A 82 14.61 33.07 -10.81
N ASN A 83 14.07 32.14 -10.03
CA ASN A 83 12.65 32.07 -9.65
C ASN A 83 12.36 32.67 -8.27
N VAL A 84 13.36 33.24 -7.59
CA VAL A 84 13.22 33.87 -6.26
C VAL A 84 13.01 35.36 -6.39
N HIS A 85 12.11 35.91 -5.59
CA HIS A 85 11.78 37.35 -5.55
C HIS A 85 11.72 37.86 -4.10
N GLU A 86 11.80 39.17 -3.94
CA GLU A 86 11.58 39.81 -2.63
C GLU A 86 10.14 39.53 -2.14
N GLY A 87 10.03 39.14 -0.88
CA GLY A 87 8.76 38.78 -0.27
C GLY A 87 8.48 37.28 -0.26
N ASP A 88 9.20 36.48 -1.06
CA ASP A 88 9.02 35.03 -1.11
C ASP A 88 9.39 34.34 0.21
N PHE A 89 8.64 33.30 0.56
CA PHE A 89 8.96 32.38 1.65
C PHE A 89 9.62 31.13 1.08
N VAL A 90 10.78 30.77 1.62
CA VAL A 90 11.65 29.72 1.08
C VAL A 90 12.27 28.87 2.18
N PRO A 91 12.61 27.60 1.91
CA PRO A 91 13.41 26.82 2.84
C PRO A 91 14.86 27.31 2.87
N VAL A 92 15.38 27.56 4.05
CA VAL A 92 16.74 28.06 4.28
C VAL A 92 17.56 27.06 5.07
N ALA A 93 18.54 26.47 4.43
CA ALA A 93 19.56 25.66 5.08
C ALA A 93 20.58 26.57 5.75
N LYS A 94 20.57 26.63 7.09
CA LYS A 94 21.50 27.45 7.89
C LYS A 94 22.89 26.79 7.97
N HIS A 95 23.83 27.50 8.57
CA HIS A 95 25.16 26.94 8.84
C HIS A 95 25.08 25.65 9.66
N LYS A 96 25.78 24.59 9.24
CA LYS A 96 25.76 23.22 9.79
C LYS A 96 24.47 22.45 9.56
N SER A 97 23.60 22.89 8.66
CA SER A 97 22.47 22.09 8.22
C SER A 97 22.92 20.90 7.37
N SER A 98 22.06 19.90 7.29
CA SER A 98 22.17 18.80 6.34
C SER A 98 21.01 18.85 5.36
N VAL A 99 21.31 18.67 4.07
CA VAL A 99 20.33 18.57 2.97
C VAL A 99 20.74 17.44 2.04
N LEU A 100 19.91 17.11 1.06
CA LEU A 100 20.22 16.12 0.03
C LEU A 100 20.80 16.80 -1.22
N HIS A 101 21.76 16.15 -1.86
CA HIS A 101 22.24 16.49 -3.19
C HIS A 101 22.45 15.20 -3.97
N GLU A 102 21.72 15.02 -5.06
CA GLU A 102 21.69 13.76 -5.83
C GLU A 102 21.44 12.53 -4.93
N GLY A 103 20.51 12.66 -3.96
CA GLY A 103 20.15 11.59 -3.02
C GLY A 103 21.19 11.32 -1.92
N LYS A 104 22.25 12.13 -1.80
CA LYS A 104 23.27 11.99 -0.77
C LYS A 104 23.22 13.17 0.21
N GLN A 105 23.39 12.86 1.49
CA GLN A 105 23.43 13.89 2.54
C GLN A 105 24.68 14.77 2.40
N VAL A 106 24.48 16.08 2.34
CA VAL A 106 25.52 17.10 2.25
C VAL A 106 25.35 18.12 3.37
N LYS A 107 26.49 18.54 3.97
CA LYS A 107 26.50 19.58 5.00
C LYS A 107 26.72 20.97 4.40
N ILE A 108 25.84 21.89 4.75
CA ILE A 108 25.95 23.30 4.36
C ILE A 108 26.77 24.06 5.39
N THR A 109 27.76 24.78 4.91
CA THR A 109 28.64 25.61 5.73
C THR A 109 28.75 27.02 5.19
N LYS A 110 29.03 28.00 6.06
CA LYS A 110 29.33 29.36 5.62
C LYS A 110 30.50 29.35 4.65
N GLY A 111 30.37 30.07 3.55
CA GLY A 111 31.36 30.11 2.48
C GLY A 111 31.39 31.44 1.76
N LYS A 112 32.13 31.49 0.65
CA LYS A 112 32.13 32.62 -0.28
C LYS A 112 31.89 32.11 -1.68
N LEU A 113 30.96 32.76 -2.39
CA LEU A 113 30.69 32.52 -3.80
C LEU A 113 31.17 33.76 -4.57
N ARG A 114 32.17 33.57 -5.43
CA ARG A 114 32.84 34.65 -6.18
C ARG A 114 33.20 35.87 -5.28
N GLY A 115 33.76 35.60 -4.11
CA GLY A 115 34.21 36.64 -3.17
C GLY A 115 33.15 37.15 -2.18
N VAL A 116 31.85 36.99 -2.46
CA VAL A 116 30.74 37.42 -1.59
C VAL A 116 30.40 36.31 -0.57
N ALA A 117 30.19 36.70 0.67
CA ALA A 117 29.87 35.75 1.75
C ALA A 117 28.46 35.16 1.55
N SER A 118 28.34 33.85 1.65
CA SER A 118 27.06 33.13 1.73
C SER A 118 27.02 32.33 3.03
N ASN A 119 26.08 32.68 3.90
CA ASN A 119 26.00 32.13 5.26
C ASN A 119 25.01 30.98 5.41
N GLY A 120 24.46 30.49 4.30
CA GLY A 120 23.50 29.41 4.18
C GLY A 120 23.20 29.12 2.70
N MET A 121 22.14 28.38 2.46
CA MET A 121 21.67 28.01 1.12
C MET A 121 20.13 28.03 1.08
N LEU A 122 19.55 28.55 -0.01
CA LEU A 122 18.12 28.37 -0.32
C LEU A 122 17.95 26.97 -0.92
N CYS A 123 16.90 26.25 -0.54
CA CYS A 123 16.72 24.87 -0.96
C CYS A 123 15.63 24.72 -2.04
N SER A 124 15.90 23.85 -2.99
CA SER A 124 14.94 23.26 -3.92
C SER A 124 14.16 22.11 -3.26
N LEU A 125 13.15 21.57 -3.96
CA LEU A 125 12.47 20.35 -3.53
C LEU A 125 13.43 19.16 -3.43
N GLY A 126 14.30 18.99 -4.42
CA GLY A 126 15.27 17.88 -4.45
C GLY A 126 16.22 17.86 -3.26
N GLU A 127 16.64 19.04 -2.77
CA GLU A 127 17.50 19.17 -1.58
C GLU A 127 16.76 18.85 -0.27
N LEU A 128 15.41 18.85 -0.32
CA LEU A 128 14.54 18.37 0.76
C LEU A 128 14.08 16.90 0.56
N GLY A 129 14.56 16.19 -0.50
CA GLY A 129 14.13 14.85 -0.81
C GLY A 129 12.69 14.75 -1.33
N LEU A 130 12.15 15.85 -1.85
CA LEU A 130 10.79 16.00 -2.36
C LEU A 130 10.80 16.27 -3.86
N SER A 131 9.62 16.22 -4.48
CA SER A 131 9.42 16.40 -5.91
C SER A 131 8.21 17.29 -6.21
N VAL A 132 8.01 17.66 -7.47
CA VAL A 132 6.81 18.36 -7.94
C VAL A 132 5.52 17.54 -7.76
N HIS A 133 5.60 16.23 -7.55
CA HIS A 133 4.44 15.41 -7.19
C HIS A 133 3.96 15.71 -5.77
N ASP A 134 4.87 16.08 -4.88
CA ASP A 134 4.54 16.48 -3.51
C ASP A 134 4.00 17.91 -3.47
N PHE A 135 4.55 18.80 -4.30
CA PHE A 135 4.16 20.21 -4.41
C PHE A 135 4.01 20.61 -5.88
N PRO A 136 2.85 20.34 -6.53
CA PRO A 136 2.65 20.50 -7.97
C PRO A 136 2.75 21.94 -8.50
N TYR A 137 2.69 22.93 -7.63
CA TYR A 137 2.89 24.32 -7.99
C TYR A 137 4.37 24.75 -8.01
N ALA A 138 5.26 23.94 -7.47
CA ALA A 138 6.69 24.25 -7.42
C ALA A 138 7.37 23.98 -8.77
N ILE A 139 8.51 24.64 -8.98
CA ILE A 139 9.33 24.46 -10.17
C ILE A 139 10.39 23.39 -9.88
N GLU A 140 10.56 22.41 -10.76
CA GLU A 140 11.48 21.30 -10.58
C GLU A 140 12.94 21.77 -10.45
N ASP A 141 13.40 22.65 -11.36
CA ASP A 141 14.76 23.18 -11.41
C ASP A 141 14.85 24.58 -10.76
N GLY A 142 14.27 24.77 -9.57
CA GLY A 142 14.27 26.07 -8.89
C GLY A 142 14.23 25.94 -7.38
N ILE A 143 14.38 27.08 -6.70
CA ILE A 143 14.14 27.15 -5.25
C ILE A 143 12.66 26.85 -4.98
N PHE A 144 12.40 26.09 -3.94
CA PHE A 144 11.04 25.82 -3.50
C PHE A 144 10.44 27.08 -2.86
N ILE A 145 9.48 27.71 -3.55
CA ILE A 145 8.70 28.82 -3.00
C ILE A 145 7.49 28.24 -2.27
N LEU A 146 7.36 28.52 -0.96
CA LEU A 146 6.29 27.97 -0.13
C LEU A 146 4.94 28.52 -0.56
N GLY A 147 4.01 27.64 -0.95
CA GLY A 147 2.63 27.96 -1.31
C GLY A 147 1.74 28.29 -0.11
N ASP A 148 0.44 28.51 -0.37
CA ASP A 148 -0.54 28.84 0.68
C ASP A 148 -0.93 27.62 1.54
N ASP A 149 -0.60 26.43 1.08
CA ASP A 149 -0.76 25.17 1.82
C ASP A 149 0.37 24.90 2.83
N CYS A 150 1.41 25.76 2.89
CA CYS A 150 2.53 25.66 3.82
C CYS A 150 2.42 26.70 4.96
N ASP A 151 2.97 26.34 6.13
CA ASP A 151 3.11 27.31 7.21
C ASP A 151 4.30 28.26 6.92
N LYS A 152 3.99 29.53 6.73
CA LYS A 152 4.96 30.57 6.39
C LYS A 152 5.52 31.31 7.61
N THR A 153 5.45 30.71 8.82
CA THR A 153 6.05 31.30 10.02
C THR A 153 7.56 31.29 9.92
N VAL A 154 8.17 32.47 9.84
CA VAL A 154 9.63 32.64 9.73
C VAL A 154 10.34 31.99 10.91
N GLY A 155 11.42 31.26 10.64
CA GLY A 155 12.21 30.53 11.64
C GLY A 155 11.64 29.18 12.04
N LYS A 156 10.41 28.82 11.59
CA LYS A 156 9.83 27.50 11.84
C LYS A 156 10.62 26.40 11.13
N ASP A 157 10.77 25.25 11.78
CA ASP A 157 11.39 24.07 11.16
C ASP A 157 10.65 23.67 9.89
N ILE A 158 11.39 23.36 8.83
CA ILE A 158 10.82 23.12 7.51
C ILE A 158 9.93 21.87 7.50
N HIS A 159 10.29 20.81 8.24
CA HIS A 159 9.51 19.57 8.28
C HIS A 159 8.10 19.83 8.81
N GLU A 160 7.98 20.64 9.87
CA GLU A 160 6.67 21.03 10.40
C GLU A 160 5.93 21.95 9.43
N ALA A 161 6.63 22.90 8.79
CA ALA A 161 6.02 23.89 7.93
C ALA A 161 5.39 23.28 6.67
N ILE A 162 6.01 22.24 6.13
CA ILE A 162 5.55 21.54 4.93
C ILE A 162 4.92 20.18 5.20
N GLY A 163 4.71 19.78 6.48
CA GLY A 163 4.11 18.49 6.86
C GLY A 163 4.97 17.26 6.57
N TYR A 164 6.29 17.43 6.41
CA TYR A 164 7.24 16.36 6.13
C TYR A 164 7.83 15.79 7.42
N ASN A 165 6.96 15.27 8.28
CA ASN A 165 7.32 14.81 9.63
C ASN A 165 6.51 13.56 10.05
N ASP A 166 6.13 12.72 9.10
CA ASP A 166 5.48 11.45 9.38
C ASP A 166 6.51 10.38 9.79
N THR A 167 6.03 9.32 10.41
CA THR A 167 6.78 8.09 10.60
C THR A 167 6.12 6.98 9.83
N THR A 168 6.85 6.37 8.92
CA THR A 168 6.40 5.21 8.15
C THR A 168 6.88 3.94 8.82
N VAL A 169 6.00 2.97 8.99
CA VAL A 169 6.29 1.64 9.55
C VAL A 169 6.09 0.60 8.47
N GLU A 170 7.14 -0.16 8.15
CA GLU A 170 7.10 -1.24 7.17
C GLU A 170 6.69 -2.55 7.84
N PHE A 171 5.56 -3.12 7.38
CA PHE A 171 5.04 -4.42 7.84
C PHE A 171 5.29 -5.52 6.80
N GLU A 172 5.77 -6.67 7.28
CA GLU A 172 5.79 -7.92 6.52
C GLU A 172 4.46 -8.64 6.71
N ILE A 173 3.55 -8.48 5.74
CA ILE A 173 2.22 -9.09 5.81
C ILE A 173 2.25 -10.50 5.22
N THR A 174 1.86 -11.49 6.02
CA THR A 174 1.79 -12.90 5.63
C THR A 174 0.67 -13.15 4.60
N SER A 175 0.75 -14.28 3.89
CA SER A 175 -0.18 -14.57 2.80
C SER A 175 -1.62 -14.79 3.26
N ASN A 176 -1.81 -15.20 4.51
CA ASN A 176 -3.13 -15.45 5.10
C ASN A 176 -3.83 -14.18 5.61
N ARG A 177 -3.13 -13.04 5.66
CA ARG A 177 -3.65 -11.79 6.21
C ARG A 177 -3.75 -10.67 5.15
N PRO A 178 -4.52 -10.88 4.04
CA PRO A 178 -4.71 -9.84 3.03
C PRO A 178 -5.37 -8.57 3.60
N ASP A 179 -6.21 -8.69 4.62
CA ASP A 179 -6.84 -7.58 5.35
C ASP A 179 -5.82 -6.56 5.88
N CYS A 180 -4.65 -7.02 6.33
CA CYS A 180 -3.57 -6.18 6.84
C CYS A 180 -2.76 -5.47 5.72
N LEU A 181 -3.06 -5.68 4.44
CA LEU A 181 -2.52 -4.87 3.33
C LEU A 181 -3.27 -3.54 3.17
N SER A 182 -3.82 -3.03 4.27
CA SER A 182 -4.58 -1.79 4.35
C SER A 182 -4.36 -1.05 5.66
N VAL A 183 -4.56 0.27 5.61
CA VAL A 183 -4.49 1.12 6.81
C VAL A 183 -5.58 0.72 7.82
N ILE A 184 -6.81 0.49 7.36
CA ILE A 184 -7.93 0.07 8.22
C ILE A 184 -7.67 -1.31 8.82
N GLY A 185 -7.10 -2.25 8.06
CA GLY A 185 -6.75 -3.58 8.57
C GLY A 185 -5.69 -3.50 9.68
N LEU A 186 -4.63 -2.72 9.48
CA LEU A 186 -3.62 -2.48 10.50
C LEU A 186 -4.16 -1.67 11.69
N ALA A 187 -5.13 -0.78 11.46
CA ALA A 187 -5.83 -0.09 12.54
C ALA A 187 -6.66 -1.05 13.41
N ARG A 188 -7.33 -2.06 12.80
CA ARG A 188 -8.03 -3.13 13.53
C ARG A 188 -7.05 -3.92 14.40
N GLU A 189 -5.92 -4.33 13.85
CA GLU A 189 -4.87 -5.03 14.59
C GLU A 189 -4.30 -4.17 15.73
N THR A 190 -4.08 -2.89 15.47
CA THR A 190 -3.62 -1.94 16.48
C THR A 190 -4.63 -1.81 17.61
N ALA A 191 -5.91 -1.57 17.27
CA ALA A 191 -6.98 -1.46 18.25
C ALA A 191 -7.11 -2.73 19.10
N ALA A 192 -7.07 -3.91 18.48
CA ALA A 192 -7.13 -5.18 19.19
C ALA A 192 -5.93 -5.41 20.10
N THR A 193 -4.71 -5.08 19.65
CA THR A 193 -3.47 -5.26 20.41
C THR A 193 -3.43 -4.38 21.66
N PHE A 194 -3.83 -3.11 21.52
CA PHE A 194 -3.77 -2.14 22.62
C PHE A 194 -5.09 -2.02 23.41
N GLY A 195 -6.17 -2.67 22.96
CA GLY A 195 -7.49 -2.59 23.59
C GLY A 195 -8.10 -1.19 23.48
N THR A 196 -7.82 -0.48 22.39
CA THR A 196 -8.35 0.87 22.11
C THR A 196 -9.52 0.79 21.14
N GLU A 197 -10.28 1.89 21.03
CA GLU A 197 -11.42 1.98 20.12
C GLU A 197 -10.98 2.16 18.67
N LEU A 198 -11.63 1.44 17.76
CA LEU A 198 -11.47 1.59 16.32
C LEU A 198 -12.51 2.60 15.78
N LYS A 199 -12.06 3.64 15.08
CA LYS A 199 -12.88 4.79 14.64
C LYS A 199 -13.19 4.76 13.13
N VAL A 200 -13.54 3.62 12.57
CA VAL A 200 -13.91 3.51 11.15
C VAL A 200 -15.34 4.01 10.95
N LYS A 201 -15.51 4.98 10.06
CA LYS A 201 -16.83 5.49 9.65
C LYS A 201 -17.23 4.87 8.31
N LYS A 202 -18.51 4.58 8.16
CA LYS A 202 -19.04 4.18 6.85
C LYS A 202 -18.97 5.36 5.89
N PRO A 203 -18.50 5.14 4.64
CA PRO A 203 -18.48 6.19 3.65
C PRO A 203 -19.90 6.59 3.23
N GLU A 204 -20.13 7.89 3.07
CA GLU A 204 -21.41 8.45 2.66
C GLU A 204 -21.21 9.45 1.52
N PHE A 205 -22.07 9.44 0.54
CA PHE A 205 -22.11 10.41 -0.56
C PHE A 205 -23.56 10.76 -0.91
N LYS A 206 -23.77 11.91 -1.56
CA LYS A 206 -25.11 12.41 -1.93
C LYS A 206 -25.53 11.95 -3.32
N GLY A 207 -24.62 12.09 -4.27
CA GLY A 207 -24.84 11.79 -5.68
C GLY A 207 -25.84 12.73 -6.38
N ILE A 208 -25.76 12.74 -7.72
CA ILE A 208 -26.75 13.36 -8.58
C ILE A 208 -27.74 12.30 -9.10
N ASP A 209 -28.95 12.73 -9.45
CA ASP A 209 -29.95 11.87 -10.04
C ASP A 209 -29.50 11.36 -11.42
N GLY A 210 -29.77 10.09 -11.70
CA GLY A 210 -29.43 9.41 -12.95
C GLY A 210 -29.47 7.89 -12.76
N ASP A 211 -29.65 7.14 -13.86
CA ASP A 211 -29.53 5.69 -13.86
C ASP A 211 -28.26 5.28 -14.62
N ILE A 212 -27.37 4.60 -13.95
CA ILE A 212 -26.12 4.10 -14.54
C ILE A 212 -26.40 3.10 -15.67
N ASN A 213 -27.49 2.36 -15.62
CA ASN A 213 -27.86 1.36 -16.63
C ASN A 213 -28.16 1.98 -18.01
N ASP A 214 -28.51 3.28 -18.04
CA ASP A 214 -28.66 4.03 -19.29
C ASP A 214 -27.33 4.43 -19.92
N MET A 215 -26.24 4.35 -19.15
CA MET A 215 -24.92 4.89 -19.49
C MET A 215 -23.82 3.84 -19.63
N LEU A 216 -23.95 2.71 -18.94
CA LEU A 216 -22.93 1.65 -18.87
C LEU A 216 -23.59 0.28 -18.79
N LYS A 217 -23.02 -0.68 -19.49
CA LYS A 217 -23.39 -2.09 -19.40
C LYS A 217 -22.22 -2.88 -18.86
N VAL A 218 -22.48 -3.69 -17.84
CA VAL A 218 -21.47 -4.59 -17.27
C VAL A 218 -21.95 -6.04 -17.38
N LYS A 219 -21.05 -6.95 -17.74
CA LYS A 219 -21.35 -8.38 -17.79
C LYS A 219 -20.14 -9.21 -17.38
N ILE A 220 -20.34 -10.08 -16.39
CA ILE A 220 -19.38 -11.11 -16.02
C ILE A 220 -19.67 -12.37 -16.83
N HIS A 221 -18.71 -12.81 -17.66
CA HIS A 221 -18.84 -14.04 -18.46
C HIS A 221 -18.21 -15.26 -17.78
N ASN A 222 -17.30 -15.03 -16.81
CA ASN A 222 -16.66 -16.08 -16.02
C ASN A 222 -16.76 -15.76 -14.53
N THR A 223 -17.82 -16.28 -13.91
CA THR A 223 -18.13 -16.07 -12.49
C THR A 223 -17.21 -16.85 -11.55
N ASP A 224 -16.46 -17.84 -12.04
CA ASP A 224 -15.47 -18.57 -11.24
C ASP A 224 -14.23 -17.70 -10.99
N LEU A 225 -13.85 -16.88 -11.98
CA LEU A 225 -12.66 -16.01 -11.90
C LEU A 225 -12.98 -14.57 -11.46
N CYS A 226 -14.23 -14.13 -11.54
CA CYS A 226 -14.69 -12.85 -11.01
C CYS A 226 -15.97 -13.04 -10.21
N LYS A 227 -15.89 -12.94 -8.91
CA LYS A 227 -17.01 -13.17 -7.99
C LYS A 227 -17.92 -11.96 -7.84
N ARG A 228 -17.35 -10.76 -7.90
CA ARG A 228 -18.11 -9.52 -7.83
C ARG A 228 -17.44 -8.45 -8.68
N TYR A 229 -18.25 -7.68 -9.38
CA TYR A 229 -17.81 -6.51 -10.13
C TYR A 229 -18.78 -5.37 -9.91
N MET A 230 -18.27 -4.29 -9.34
CA MET A 230 -19.05 -3.07 -9.14
C MET A 230 -18.52 -1.97 -10.04
N ALA A 231 -19.42 -1.17 -10.58
CA ALA A 231 -19.08 0.00 -11.39
C ALA A 231 -19.90 1.22 -10.98
N GLY A 232 -19.28 2.38 -11.03
CA GLY A 232 -19.91 3.66 -10.77
C GLY A 232 -19.43 4.75 -11.69
N ILE A 233 -20.27 5.75 -11.97
CA ILE A 233 -19.98 6.83 -12.92
C ILE A 233 -19.86 8.17 -12.20
N VAL A 234 -18.83 8.91 -12.60
CA VAL A 234 -18.63 10.32 -12.25
C VAL A 234 -18.66 11.17 -13.51
N LYS A 235 -19.51 12.20 -13.53
CA LYS A 235 -19.65 13.18 -14.63
C LYS A 235 -18.99 14.51 -14.26
N ASN A 236 -18.85 15.36 -15.27
CA ASN A 236 -18.32 16.71 -15.11
C ASN A 236 -16.98 16.72 -14.33
N VAL A 237 -16.16 15.74 -14.67
CA VAL A 237 -14.87 15.48 -14.01
C VAL A 237 -13.93 16.69 -14.19
N LYS A 238 -13.21 17.01 -13.13
CA LYS A 238 -12.17 18.04 -13.11
C LYS A 238 -10.86 17.41 -12.67
N ILE A 239 -9.99 17.14 -13.62
CA ILE A 239 -8.67 16.58 -13.33
C ILE A 239 -7.77 17.70 -12.79
N GLY A 240 -7.04 17.38 -11.73
CA GLY A 240 -6.11 18.28 -11.08
C GLY A 240 -5.31 17.57 -10.00
N PRO A 241 -4.38 18.27 -9.33
CA PRO A 241 -3.62 17.70 -8.23
C PRO A 241 -4.52 17.40 -7.04
N SER A 242 -4.23 16.31 -6.34
CA SER A 242 -4.87 15.97 -5.07
C SER A 242 -4.53 16.98 -3.98
N PRO A 243 -5.38 17.15 -2.95
CA PRO A 243 -5.08 18.02 -1.83
C PRO A 243 -3.87 17.52 -1.06
N ARG A 244 -3.19 18.42 -0.36
CA ARG A 244 -1.95 18.13 0.37
C ARG A 244 -2.07 16.93 1.31
N TRP A 245 -3.13 16.85 2.13
CA TRP A 245 -3.32 15.75 3.07
C TRP A 245 -3.34 14.36 2.40
N MET A 246 -3.92 14.26 1.18
CA MET A 246 -3.96 13.03 0.42
C MET A 246 -2.57 12.67 -0.14
N ARG A 247 -1.86 13.68 -0.68
CA ARG A 247 -0.49 13.48 -1.19
C ARG A 247 0.48 13.06 -0.08
N GLU A 248 0.39 13.66 1.11
CA GLU A 248 1.21 13.28 2.27
C GLU A 248 0.96 11.83 2.69
N ARG A 249 -0.30 11.38 2.75
CA ARG A 249 -0.63 9.99 3.10
C ARG A 249 -0.16 8.98 2.06
N LEU A 250 -0.36 9.28 0.78
CA LEU A 250 0.14 8.43 -0.30
C LEU A 250 1.66 8.32 -0.25
N ARG A 251 2.37 9.43 -0.12
CA ARG A 251 3.83 9.46 0.03
C ARG A 251 4.27 8.66 1.25
N GLY A 252 3.65 8.86 2.41
CA GLY A 252 3.95 8.12 3.65
C GLY A 252 3.76 6.60 3.52
N CYS A 253 2.96 6.15 2.54
CA CYS A 253 2.80 4.75 2.17
C CYS A 253 3.57 4.35 0.89
N GLY A 254 4.57 5.13 0.48
CA GLY A 254 5.45 4.82 -0.66
C GLY A 254 4.81 5.00 -2.04
N VAL A 255 3.63 5.62 -2.14
CA VAL A 255 2.93 5.85 -3.41
C VAL A 255 3.09 7.30 -3.86
N ARG A 256 3.55 7.47 -5.10
CA ARG A 256 3.73 8.79 -5.72
C ARG A 256 2.39 9.37 -6.18
N PRO A 257 1.98 10.56 -5.72
CA PRO A 257 0.79 11.24 -6.22
C PRO A 257 0.90 11.60 -7.71
N ILE A 258 -0.22 11.54 -8.44
CA ILE A 258 -0.29 11.82 -9.88
C ILE A 258 -1.36 12.88 -10.16
N ASN A 259 -2.64 12.51 -10.00
CA ASN A 259 -3.79 13.39 -10.11
C ASN A 259 -4.92 12.88 -9.22
N ASN A 260 -5.92 13.69 -8.96
CA ASN A 260 -6.99 13.41 -8.02
C ASN A 260 -7.72 12.07 -8.26
N PHE A 261 -7.98 11.65 -9.50
CA PHE A 261 -8.69 10.40 -9.77
C PHE A 261 -7.80 9.16 -9.60
N VAL A 262 -6.57 9.21 -10.08
CA VAL A 262 -5.58 8.14 -9.87
C VAL A 262 -5.24 8.04 -8.38
N ASP A 263 -5.08 9.18 -7.72
CA ASP A 263 -4.77 9.23 -6.30
C ASP A 263 -5.95 8.72 -5.44
N ILE A 264 -7.20 8.98 -5.81
CA ILE A 264 -8.38 8.39 -5.16
C ILE A 264 -8.34 6.86 -5.24
N THR A 265 -8.04 6.27 -6.40
CA THR A 265 -7.97 4.81 -6.53
C THR A 265 -6.84 4.21 -5.69
N ASN A 266 -5.66 4.84 -5.69
CA ASN A 266 -4.53 4.43 -4.85
C ASN A 266 -4.81 4.64 -3.36
N TYR A 267 -5.45 5.74 -3.00
CA TYR A 267 -5.83 6.04 -1.62
C TYR A 267 -6.79 4.99 -1.07
N VAL A 268 -7.85 4.65 -1.80
CA VAL A 268 -8.82 3.62 -1.41
C VAL A 268 -8.15 2.24 -1.34
N MET A 269 -7.27 1.92 -2.29
CA MET A 269 -6.50 0.67 -2.25
C MET A 269 -5.65 0.56 -0.97
N LEU A 270 -4.99 1.63 -0.55
CA LEU A 270 -4.22 1.64 0.69
C LEU A 270 -5.10 1.68 1.94
N GLU A 271 -6.19 2.44 1.91
CA GLU A 271 -7.10 2.61 3.05
C GLU A 271 -7.86 1.33 3.37
N TYR A 272 -8.46 0.68 2.35
CA TYR A 272 -9.31 -0.51 2.48
C TYR A 272 -8.62 -1.82 2.09
N GLY A 273 -7.50 -1.79 1.36
CA GLY A 273 -6.86 -2.99 0.82
C GLY A 273 -7.45 -3.45 -0.51
N ARG A 274 -8.42 -2.71 -1.05
CA ARG A 274 -9.13 -3.03 -2.28
C ARG A 274 -8.57 -2.25 -3.47
N PRO A 275 -7.84 -2.89 -4.41
CA PRO A 275 -7.45 -2.22 -5.63
C PRO A 275 -8.67 -1.79 -6.44
N MET A 276 -8.61 -0.56 -6.93
CA MET A 276 -9.61 0.02 -7.80
C MET A 276 -8.99 0.45 -9.12
N HIS A 277 -9.81 0.58 -10.15
CA HIS A 277 -9.41 1.18 -11.40
C HIS A 277 -10.40 2.28 -11.83
N ALA A 278 -9.90 3.23 -12.61
CA ALA A 278 -10.68 4.32 -13.17
C ALA A 278 -10.48 4.35 -14.69
N PHE A 279 -11.58 4.21 -15.44
CA PHE A 279 -11.59 4.29 -16.89
C PHE A 279 -12.14 5.62 -17.36
N ASP A 280 -11.56 6.20 -18.38
CA ASP A 280 -12.21 7.25 -19.16
C ASP A 280 -13.28 6.61 -20.06
N LEU A 281 -14.54 6.95 -19.82
CA LEU A 281 -15.68 6.34 -20.53
C LEU A 281 -15.61 6.54 -22.06
N ARG A 282 -14.93 7.57 -22.55
CA ARG A 282 -14.75 7.82 -23.99
C ARG A 282 -14.00 6.67 -24.70
N TYR A 283 -13.14 5.99 -23.97
CA TYR A 283 -12.30 4.89 -24.49
C TYR A 283 -12.86 3.50 -24.18
N VAL A 284 -14.04 3.42 -23.57
CA VAL A 284 -14.78 2.17 -23.36
C VAL A 284 -15.81 2.04 -24.47
N LYS A 285 -15.51 1.25 -25.49
CA LYS A 285 -16.34 1.09 -26.69
C LYS A 285 -17.74 0.62 -26.34
N ASP A 286 -18.75 1.30 -26.92
CA ASP A 286 -20.19 1.08 -26.70
C ASP A 286 -20.62 1.14 -25.22
N ALA A 287 -19.82 1.85 -24.38
CA ALA A 287 -20.02 1.92 -22.93
C ALA A 287 -20.32 0.53 -22.33
N SER A 288 -19.55 -0.47 -22.71
CA SER A 288 -19.75 -1.87 -22.33
C SER A 288 -18.48 -2.45 -21.72
N ILE A 289 -18.61 -2.97 -20.51
CA ILE A 289 -17.54 -3.67 -19.79
C ILE A 289 -17.90 -5.16 -19.72
N ASN A 290 -17.01 -5.99 -20.23
CA ASN A 290 -17.15 -7.44 -20.30
C ASN A 290 -15.97 -8.11 -19.59
N ILE A 291 -16.23 -8.75 -18.46
CA ILE A 291 -15.23 -9.49 -17.69
C ILE A 291 -15.21 -10.92 -18.23
N ARG A 292 -14.19 -11.27 -19.01
CA ARG A 292 -14.08 -12.52 -19.74
C ARG A 292 -12.66 -13.05 -19.82
N ASN A 293 -12.52 -14.29 -20.20
CA ASN A 293 -11.20 -14.80 -20.59
C ASN A 293 -10.71 -14.10 -21.87
N ALA A 294 -9.41 -13.95 -22.00
CA ALA A 294 -8.79 -13.47 -23.24
C ALA A 294 -9.03 -14.47 -24.38
N LYS A 295 -9.00 -13.99 -25.62
CA LYS A 295 -9.11 -14.82 -26.82
C LYS A 295 -7.71 -15.23 -27.32
N ALA A 296 -7.62 -16.31 -28.07
CA ALA A 296 -6.37 -16.74 -28.68
C ALA A 296 -5.74 -15.62 -29.55
N GLY A 297 -4.47 -15.29 -29.29
CA GLY A 297 -3.75 -14.25 -30.03
C GLY A 297 -4.14 -12.80 -29.69
N GLU A 298 -4.93 -12.61 -28.66
CA GLU A 298 -5.31 -11.28 -28.16
C GLU A 298 -4.12 -10.60 -27.48
N THR A 299 -3.96 -9.29 -27.68
CA THR A 299 -2.89 -8.49 -27.09
C THR A 299 -3.46 -7.25 -26.40
N ILE A 300 -2.71 -6.70 -25.46
CA ILE A 300 -3.03 -5.42 -24.80
C ILE A 300 -1.73 -4.61 -24.62
N THR A 301 -1.80 -3.30 -24.84
CA THR A 301 -0.76 -2.39 -24.38
C THR A 301 -1.12 -1.93 -22.96
N THR A 302 -0.29 -2.22 -21.99
CA THR A 302 -0.50 -1.87 -20.57
C THR A 302 0.00 -0.47 -20.26
N LEU A 303 -0.37 0.08 -19.07
CA LEU A 303 -0.02 1.45 -18.63
C LEU A 303 1.50 1.75 -18.61
N ASP A 304 2.34 0.72 -18.60
CA ASP A 304 3.80 0.84 -18.73
C ASP A 304 4.30 0.97 -20.19
N GLY A 305 3.37 1.04 -21.17
CA GLY A 305 3.65 1.18 -22.59
C GLY A 305 4.07 -0.13 -23.29
N GLU A 306 4.08 -1.26 -22.58
CA GLU A 306 4.51 -2.55 -23.12
C GLU A 306 3.35 -3.34 -23.73
N VAL A 307 3.57 -3.93 -24.90
CA VAL A 307 2.60 -4.82 -25.55
C VAL A 307 2.70 -6.22 -24.96
N ARG A 308 1.60 -6.73 -24.44
CA ARG A 308 1.51 -8.04 -23.79
C ARG A 308 0.65 -9.00 -24.61
N GLU A 309 1.16 -10.20 -24.87
CA GLU A 309 0.38 -11.30 -25.43
C GLU A 309 -0.41 -11.99 -24.32
N LEU A 310 -1.70 -12.22 -24.57
CA LEU A 310 -2.63 -12.81 -23.61
C LEU A 310 -2.90 -14.28 -23.96
N SER A 311 -2.97 -15.15 -22.96
CA SER A 311 -3.40 -16.53 -23.12
C SER A 311 -4.85 -16.70 -22.68
N GLU A 312 -5.57 -17.67 -23.25
CA GLU A 312 -7.01 -17.90 -23.04
C GLU A 312 -7.40 -18.19 -21.57
N GLU A 313 -6.47 -18.49 -20.71
CA GLU A 313 -6.68 -18.68 -19.27
C GLU A 313 -6.62 -17.37 -18.48
N MET A 314 -6.13 -16.28 -19.07
CA MET A 314 -6.05 -14.97 -18.43
C MET A 314 -7.40 -14.27 -18.45
N LEU A 315 -7.79 -13.69 -17.33
CA LEU A 315 -8.99 -12.87 -17.23
C LEU A 315 -8.68 -11.44 -17.66
N VAL A 316 -9.54 -10.88 -18.49
CA VAL A 316 -9.45 -9.49 -18.96
C VAL A 316 -10.75 -8.75 -18.71
N ILE A 317 -10.62 -7.44 -18.51
CA ILE A 317 -11.71 -6.50 -18.61
C ILE A 317 -11.67 -5.98 -20.05
N ALA A 318 -12.73 -6.22 -20.80
CA ALA A 318 -12.81 -5.84 -22.21
C ALA A 318 -13.99 -4.91 -22.45
N ASP A 319 -13.84 -4.01 -23.39
CA ASP A 319 -14.98 -3.30 -23.96
C ASP A 319 -15.74 -4.17 -24.99
N ALA A 320 -16.52 -3.58 -25.88
CA ALA A 320 -17.23 -4.32 -26.91
C ALA A 320 -16.29 -4.95 -27.96
N GLU A 321 -15.05 -4.48 -28.11
CA GLU A 321 -14.12 -4.87 -29.17
C GLU A 321 -12.86 -5.56 -28.65
N LYS A 322 -12.19 -4.99 -27.62
CA LYS A 322 -10.85 -5.36 -27.18
C LYS A 322 -10.67 -5.34 -25.66
N PRO A 323 -9.60 -5.95 -25.11
CA PRO A 323 -9.22 -5.79 -23.73
C PRO A 323 -8.84 -4.34 -23.43
N VAL A 324 -9.31 -3.81 -22.29
CA VAL A 324 -8.98 -2.49 -21.74
C VAL A 324 -8.21 -2.58 -20.43
N ALA A 325 -8.18 -3.77 -19.80
CA ALA A 325 -7.31 -4.06 -18.66
C ALA A 325 -7.06 -5.57 -18.52
N VAL A 326 -5.93 -5.93 -17.91
CA VAL A 326 -5.69 -7.28 -17.40
C VAL A 326 -6.23 -7.33 -15.97
N ALA A 327 -7.28 -8.12 -15.76
CA ALA A 327 -8.04 -8.14 -14.51
C ALA A 327 -7.15 -8.37 -13.29
N GLY A 328 -7.18 -7.44 -12.33
CA GLY A 328 -6.42 -7.49 -11.09
C GLY A 328 -4.90 -7.35 -11.23
N VAL A 329 -4.38 -7.08 -12.43
CA VAL A 329 -2.93 -6.93 -12.66
C VAL A 329 -2.59 -5.51 -13.09
N MET A 330 -3.08 -5.05 -14.25
CA MET A 330 -2.75 -3.70 -14.76
C MET A 330 -3.78 -3.21 -15.78
N GLY A 331 -4.06 -1.91 -15.72
CA GLY A 331 -4.89 -1.22 -16.72
C GLY A 331 -4.24 -1.13 -18.09
N GLY A 332 -5.03 -0.93 -19.13
CA GLY A 332 -4.57 -0.64 -20.47
C GLY A 332 -4.24 0.85 -20.65
N GLU A 333 -3.21 1.14 -21.47
CA GLU A 333 -2.71 2.49 -21.73
C GLU A 333 -3.81 3.43 -22.27
N TYR A 334 -4.64 2.94 -23.18
CA TYR A 334 -5.60 3.78 -23.90
C TYR A 334 -6.93 4.03 -23.17
N SER A 335 -7.16 3.38 -22.04
CA SER A 335 -8.39 3.55 -21.24
C SER A 335 -8.17 4.36 -19.95
N GLY A 336 -6.95 4.83 -19.73
CA GLY A 336 -6.57 5.60 -18.54
C GLY A 336 -7.13 7.02 -18.51
N ILE A 337 -7.02 7.63 -17.35
CA ILE A 337 -7.46 9.02 -17.11
C ILE A 337 -6.48 9.99 -17.76
N MET A 338 -7.01 10.93 -18.53
CA MET A 338 -6.29 12.01 -19.21
C MET A 338 -6.70 13.37 -18.64
N ASP A 339 -5.91 14.43 -18.91
CA ASP A 339 -6.18 15.78 -18.40
C ASP A 339 -7.52 16.36 -18.87
N ASP A 340 -8.03 15.89 -20.01
CA ASP A 340 -9.30 16.30 -20.61
C ASP A 340 -10.46 15.31 -20.37
N THR A 341 -10.28 14.33 -19.47
CA THR A 341 -11.32 13.37 -19.10
C THR A 341 -12.52 14.08 -18.48
N THR A 342 -13.73 13.80 -19.00
CA THR A 342 -14.97 14.43 -18.54
C THR A 342 -15.92 13.46 -17.82
N THR A 343 -15.77 12.16 -18.07
CA THR A 343 -16.59 11.12 -17.45
C THR A 343 -15.73 9.92 -17.11
N VAL A 344 -15.78 9.53 -15.85
CA VAL A 344 -14.99 8.42 -15.30
C VAL A 344 -15.90 7.29 -14.89
N VAL A 345 -15.49 6.07 -15.18
CA VAL A 345 -16.07 4.84 -14.62
C VAL A 345 -15.10 4.30 -13.57
N PHE A 346 -15.52 4.25 -12.32
CA PHE A 346 -14.80 3.52 -11.29
C PHE A 346 -15.16 2.04 -11.33
N GLU A 347 -14.14 1.21 -11.15
CA GLU A 347 -14.22 -0.23 -10.95
C GLU A 347 -13.84 -0.57 -9.51
N SER A 348 -14.65 -1.43 -8.88
CA SER A 348 -14.28 -2.13 -7.65
C SER A 348 -14.70 -3.59 -7.80
N ALA A 349 -13.71 -4.50 -7.87
CA ALA A 349 -14.00 -5.89 -8.25
C ALA A 349 -13.26 -6.90 -7.36
N CYS A 350 -13.72 -8.15 -7.37
CA CYS A 350 -13.09 -9.28 -6.71
C CYS A 350 -12.76 -10.38 -7.72
N PHE A 351 -11.47 -10.56 -7.98
CA PHE A 351 -10.94 -11.56 -8.90
C PHE A 351 -10.31 -12.74 -8.14
N ASP A 352 -10.32 -13.93 -8.77
CA ASP A 352 -9.69 -15.13 -8.21
C ASP A 352 -8.17 -14.94 -8.04
N GLY A 353 -7.69 -15.11 -6.82
CA GLY A 353 -6.30 -14.84 -6.49
C GLY A 353 -5.31 -15.76 -7.19
N ALA A 354 -5.66 -17.02 -7.46
CA ALA A 354 -4.79 -17.97 -8.16
C ALA A 354 -4.66 -17.60 -9.64
N SER A 355 -5.76 -17.15 -10.25
CA SER A 355 -5.78 -16.65 -11.63
C SER A 355 -4.93 -15.38 -11.77
N VAL A 356 -5.11 -14.38 -10.88
CA VAL A 356 -4.32 -13.15 -10.89
C VAL A 356 -2.83 -13.44 -10.70
N ARG A 357 -2.46 -14.28 -9.73
CA ARG A 357 -1.07 -14.69 -9.49
C ARG A 357 -0.44 -15.34 -10.71
N THR A 358 -1.16 -16.29 -11.34
CA THR A 358 -0.66 -17.01 -12.51
C THR A 358 -0.48 -16.06 -13.69
N THR A 359 -1.44 -15.16 -13.92
CA THR A 359 -1.41 -14.14 -14.97
C THR A 359 -0.24 -13.18 -14.76
N ALA A 360 -0.11 -12.60 -13.56
CA ALA A 360 0.98 -11.70 -13.21
C ALA A 360 2.36 -12.35 -13.45
N LYS A 361 2.52 -13.60 -13.01
CA LYS A 361 3.77 -14.36 -13.21
C LYS A 361 4.08 -14.61 -14.69
N LYS A 362 3.08 -14.98 -15.50
CA LYS A 362 3.26 -15.24 -16.95
C LYS A 362 3.64 -13.97 -17.71
N LEU A 363 3.04 -12.85 -17.35
CA LEU A 363 3.35 -11.54 -17.95
C LEU A 363 4.64 -10.91 -17.39
N GLY A 364 5.26 -11.52 -16.38
CA GLY A 364 6.47 -10.99 -15.72
C GLY A 364 6.19 -9.70 -14.94
N MET A 365 4.96 -9.49 -14.47
CA MET A 365 4.51 -8.29 -13.79
C MET A 365 4.15 -8.59 -12.33
N ARG A 366 4.58 -7.71 -11.44
CA ARG A 366 4.10 -7.69 -10.05
C ARG A 366 3.72 -6.27 -9.68
N THR A 367 2.45 -6.04 -9.47
CA THR A 367 1.89 -4.74 -9.13
C THR A 367 1.32 -4.76 -7.71
N ASP A 368 1.06 -3.58 -7.13
CA ASP A 368 0.38 -3.46 -5.84
C ASP A 368 -1.01 -4.08 -5.86
N ALA A 369 -1.70 -4.00 -6.98
CA ALA A 369 -2.99 -4.66 -7.19
C ALA A 369 -2.85 -6.19 -7.18
N SER A 370 -1.95 -6.75 -8.02
CA SER A 370 -1.76 -8.20 -8.10
C SER A 370 -1.26 -8.80 -6.79
N ALA A 371 -0.42 -8.09 -6.03
CA ALA A 371 0.08 -8.51 -4.72
C ALA A 371 -1.02 -8.62 -3.65
N ARG A 372 -2.11 -7.85 -3.80
CA ARG A 372 -3.29 -7.91 -2.94
C ARG A 372 -4.24 -9.02 -3.40
N TYR A 373 -4.62 -9.03 -4.67
CA TYR A 373 -5.54 -10.04 -5.21
C TYR A 373 -5.01 -11.47 -5.06
N GLU A 374 -3.71 -11.71 -5.28
CA GLU A 374 -3.11 -13.06 -5.15
C GLU A 374 -3.27 -13.71 -3.78
N LYS A 375 -3.55 -12.92 -2.74
CA LYS A 375 -3.77 -13.39 -1.36
C LYS A 375 -5.24 -13.71 -1.06
N GLY A 376 -6.16 -13.43 -2.00
CA GLY A 376 -7.60 -13.69 -1.84
C GLY A 376 -8.32 -12.58 -1.08
N LEU A 377 -8.82 -11.60 -1.79
CA LEU A 377 -9.61 -10.50 -1.21
C LEU A 377 -11.09 -10.89 -1.10
N ASP A 378 -11.75 -10.44 -0.04
CA ASP A 378 -13.17 -10.70 0.19
C ASP A 378 -14.06 -9.80 -0.70
N PRO A 379 -15.10 -10.34 -1.36
CA PRO A 379 -15.99 -9.57 -2.23
C PRO A 379 -16.79 -8.46 -1.54
N HIS A 380 -17.06 -8.55 -0.24
CA HIS A 380 -17.87 -7.56 0.48
C HIS A 380 -17.23 -6.17 0.46
N GLU A 381 -15.90 -6.10 0.53
CA GLU A 381 -15.16 -4.83 0.54
C GLU A 381 -15.27 -4.02 -0.76
N CYS A 382 -15.71 -4.64 -1.86
CA CYS A 382 -15.95 -3.93 -3.12
C CYS A 382 -16.93 -2.77 -2.95
N TYR A 383 -17.97 -2.97 -2.13
CA TYR A 383 -18.98 -1.94 -1.88
C TYR A 383 -18.41 -0.75 -1.11
N GLU A 384 -17.76 -1.00 0.03
CA GLU A 384 -17.21 0.07 0.87
C GLU A 384 -16.14 0.86 0.14
N ALA A 385 -15.28 0.19 -0.63
CA ALA A 385 -14.26 0.83 -1.46
C ALA A 385 -14.87 1.76 -2.52
N LEU A 386 -15.90 1.30 -3.24
CA LEU A 386 -16.57 2.14 -4.24
C LEU A 386 -17.27 3.33 -3.59
N MET A 387 -17.97 3.13 -2.46
CA MET A 387 -18.62 4.22 -1.72
C MET A 387 -17.59 5.24 -1.21
N ARG A 388 -16.43 4.78 -0.77
CA ARG A 388 -15.36 5.67 -0.33
C ARG A 388 -14.77 6.49 -1.48
N ALA A 389 -14.59 5.90 -2.65
CA ALA A 389 -14.16 6.63 -3.84
C ALA A 389 -15.17 7.73 -4.20
N PHE A 390 -16.46 7.44 -4.15
CA PHE A 390 -17.53 8.42 -4.38
C PHE A 390 -17.51 9.57 -3.38
N GLN A 391 -17.38 9.25 -2.09
CA GLN A 391 -17.24 10.24 -1.03
C GLN A 391 -16.03 11.15 -1.29
N LEU A 392 -14.88 10.58 -1.65
CA LEU A 392 -13.67 11.36 -1.95
C LEU A 392 -13.85 12.27 -3.16
N VAL A 393 -14.53 11.83 -4.23
CA VAL A 393 -14.84 12.68 -5.38
C VAL A 393 -15.67 13.90 -4.95
N GLU A 394 -16.68 13.72 -4.09
CA GLU A 394 -17.51 14.83 -3.59
C GLU A 394 -16.71 15.73 -2.63
N GLU A 395 -15.96 15.18 -1.70
CA GLU A 395 -15.11 15.94 -0.77
C GLU A 395 -14.09 16.83 -1.51
N LEU A 396 -13.54 16.33 -2.61
CA LEU A 396 -12.58 17.07 -3.43
C LEU A 396 -13.25 18.01 -4.44
N GLY A 397 -14.57 17.95 -4.61
CA GLY A 397 -15.26 18.68 -5.68
C GLY A 397 -14.75 18.30 -7.08
N ALA A 398 -14.25 17.07 -7.24
CA ALA A 398 -13.59 16.59 -8.45
C ALA A 398 -14.56 16.20 -9.57
N GLY A 399 -15.85 16.10 -9.29
CA GLY A 399 -16.88 15.72 -10.25
C GLY A 399 -18.23 15.50 -9.58
N GLU A 400 -19.19 15.01 -10.37
CA GLU A 400 -20.55 14.72 -9.94
C GLU A 400 -20.82 13.20 -10.01
N VAL A 401 -20.94 12.57 -8.86
CA VAL A 401 -21.18 11.12 -8.74
C VAL A 401 -22.63 10.81 -9.11
N VAL A 402 -22.87 9.86 -10.03
CA VAL A 402 -24.20 9.34 -10.30
C VAL A 402 -24.63 8.45 -9.15
N LYS A 403 -25.84 8.68 -8.60
CA LYS A 403 -26.33 8.06 -7.38
C LYS A 403 -26.49 6.54 -7.44
N THR A 404 -26.77 6.01 -8.63
CA THR A 404 -26.89 4.56 -8.86
C THR A 404 -25.54 3.98 -9.28
N TYR A 405 -25.32 2.70 -8.98
CA TYR A 405 -24.15 1.92 -9.36
C TYR A 405 -24.58 0.54 -9.87
N ILE A 406 -23.70 -0.14 -10.61
CA ILE A 406 -23.89 -1.53 -11.01
C ILE A 406 -23.19 -2.40 -9.97
N ASP A 407 -23.83 -3.50 -9.56
CA ASP A 407 -23.29 -4.51 -8.65
C ASP A 407 -23.66 -5.90 -9.17
N GLU A 408 -22.74 -6.53 -9.86
CA GLU A 408 -22.83 -7.92 -10.30
C GLU A 408 -22.14 -8.80 -9.25
N ASN A 409 -22.94 -9.44 -8.38
CA ASN A 409 -22.46 -10.25 -7.26
C ASN A 409 -22.89 -11.71 -7.40
N TYR A 410 -21.92 -12.62 -7.41
CA TYR A 410 -22.08 -14.07 -7.52
C TYR A 410 -21.45 -14.82 -6.34
N GLU A 411 -21.08 -14.11 -5.26
CA GLU A 411 -20.51 -14.71 -4.06
C GLU A 411 -21.59 -15.23 -3.12
N ASP A 412 -21.26 -16.30 -2.39
CA ASP A 412 -22.08 -16.79 -1.28
C ASP A 412 -21.80 -15.92 -0.03
N GLU A 413 -22.79 -15.13 0.35
CA GLU A 413 -22.71 -14.22 1.50
C GLU A 413 -22.93 -14.93 2.86
N THR A 414 -22.96 -16.27 2.89
CA THR A 414 -23.11 -17.02 4.14
C THR A 414 -21.89 -16.82 5.05
N PRO A 415 -22.05 -16.30 6.28
CA PRO A 415 -20.93 -16.08 7.19
C PRO A 415 -20.19 -17.39 7.50
N LYS A 416 -18.86 -17.36 7.42
CA LYS A 416 -18.02 -18.50 7.83
C LYS A 416 -18.09 -18.68 9.34
N THR A 417 -18.30 -19.91 9.77
CA THR A 417 -18.39 -20.23 11.20
C THR A 417 -17.49 -21.39 11.57
N VAL A 418 -16.87 -21.33 12.75
CA VAL A 418 -16.04 -22.37 13.33
C VAL A 418 -16.53 -22.68 14.74
N ASP A 419 -16.55 -23.95 15.15
CA ASP A 419 -16.95 -24.32 16.52
C ASP A 419 -16.03 -23.67 17.55
N PHE A 420 -16.61 -23.04 18.57
CA PHE A 420 -15.90 -22.48 19.71
C PHE A 420 -15.79 -23.49 20.83
N ASP A 421 -14.57 -23.93 21.14
CA ASP A 421 -14.27 -24.96 22.11
C ASP A 421 -13.10 -24.54 23.01
N PRO A 422 -13.36 -23.77 24.10
CA PRO A 422 -12.33 -23.27 24.99
C PRO A 422 -11.46 -24.35 25.65
N GLU A 423 -12.01 -25.54 25.95
CA GLU A 423 -11.25 -26.63 26.53
C GLU A 423 -10.24 -27.18 25.51
N TRP A 424 -10.67 -27.37 24.26
CA TRP A 424 -9.79 -27.79 23.17
C TRP A 424 -8.70 -26.77 22.89
N ILE A 425 -9.03 -25.47 22.87
CA ILE A 425 -8.06 -24.38 22.66
C ILE A 425 -6.97 -24.43 23.74
N ASN A 426 -7.35 -24.49 25.02
CA ASN A 426 -6.40 -24.59 26.13
C ASN A 426 -5.51 -25.84 26.03
N LYS A 427 -6.11 -26.99 25.70
CA LYS A 427 -5.36 -28.24 25.52
C LYS A 427 -4.39 -28.16 24.33
N PHE A 428 -4.81 -27.50 23.22
CA PHE A 428 -4.01 -27.33 22.02
C PHE A 428 -2.81 -26.40 22.26
N LEU A 429 -3.04 -25.28 22.95
CA LEU A 429 -2.02 -24.29 23.28
C LEU A 429 -1.15 -24.66 24.48
N GLY A 430 -1.59 -25.59 25.32
CA GLY A 430 -0.94 -25.91 26.59
C GLY A 430 -1.09 -24.81 27.65
N THR A 431 -2.25 -24.15 27.69
CA THR A 431 -2.56 -23.01 28.54
C THR A 431 -3.78 -23.26 29.42
N GLU A 432 -4.08 -22.33 30.32
CA GLU A 432 -5.29 -22.28 31.15
C GLU A 432 -5.96 -20.91 31.05
N ILE A 433 -6.18 -20.44 29.83
CA ILE A 433 -6.80 -19.14 29.55
C ILE A 433 -8.30 -19.23 29.89
N PRO A 434 -8.86 -18.32 30.70
CA PRO A 434 -10.30 -18.27 30.95
C PRO A 434 -11.11 -18.06 29.65
N GLU A 435 -12.28 -18.68 29.57
CA GLU A 435 -13.18 -18.52 28.42
C GLU A 435 -13.55 -17.04 28.20
N SER A 436 -13.77 -16.28 29.28
CA SER A 436 -14.06 -14.83 29.22
C SER A 436 -12.98 -14.05 28.47
N ASP A 437 -11.71 -14.40 28.68
CA ASP A 437 -10.58 -13.72 28.05
C ASP A 437 -10.46 -14.11 26.58
N MET A 438 -10.73 -15.39 26.24
CA MET A 438 -10.79 -15.83 24.85
C MET A 438 -11.89 -15.09 24.07
N VAL A 439 -13.07 -14.95 24.67
CA VAL A 439 -14.19 -14.19 24.10
C VAL A 439 -13.80 -12.72 23.91
N GLU A 440 -13.14 -12.13 24.89
CA GLU A 440 -12.67 -10.74 24.80
C GLU A 440 -11.67 -10.55 23.65
N TYR A 441 -10.67 -11.42 23.53
CA TYR A 441 -9.68 -11.34 22.46
C TYR A 441 -10.32 -11.47 21.08
N LEU A 442 -11.22 -12.45 20.90
CA LEU A 442 -11.92 -12.65 19.64
C LEU A 442 -12.82 -11.46 19.31
N THR A 443 -13.53 -10.91 20.30
CA THR A 443 -14.39 -9.73 20.10
C THR A 443 -13.60 -8.49 19.70
N ARG A 444 -12.43 -8.25 20.30
CA ARG A 444 -11.50 -7.16 19.89
C ARG A 444 -11.09 -7.26 18.42
N LEU A 445 -10.99 -8.49 17.90
CA LEU A 445 -10.65 -8.77 16.50
C LEU A 445 -11.87 -8.74 15.56
N GLY A 446 -13.06 -8.45 16.08
CA GLY A 446 -14.30 -8.36 15.31
C GLY A 446 -15.03 -9.68 15.10
N PHE A 447 -14.62 -10.77 15.78
CA PHE A 447 -15.38 -12.01 15.77
C PHE A 447 -16.60 -11.93 16.67
N GLU A 448 -17.68 -12.59 16.27
CA GLU A 448 -18.87 -12.76 17.11
C GLU A 448 -18.97 -14.22 17.58
N ILE A 449 -19.43 -14.42 18.81
CA ILE A 449 -19.68 -15.78 19.32
C ILE A 449 -21.18 -15.98 19.44
N LYS A 450 -21.72 -16.91 18.65
CA LYS A 450 -23.16 -17.22 18.60
C LYS A 450 -23.36 -18.74 18.59
N ASP A 451 -24.23 -19.25 19.44
CA ASP A 451 -24.64 -20.65 19.50
C ASP A 451 -23.45 -21.64 19.58
N GLY A 452 -22.42 -21.30 20.35
CA GLY A 452 -21.21 -22.12 20.50
C GLY A 452 -20.30 -22.12 19.26
N LYS A 453 -20.45 -21.14 18.38
CA LYS A 453 -19.60 -20.94 17.20
C LYS A 453 -18.99 -19.57 17.16
N VAL A 454 -17.78 -19.48 16.65
CA VAL A 454 -17.13 -18.24 16.25
C VAL A 454 -17.60 -17.89 14.84
N VAL A 455 -18.22 -16.73 14.67
CA VAL A 455 -18.58 -16.17 13.37
C VAL A 455 -17.43 -15.26 12.92
N SER A 456 -16.80 -15.62 11.81
CA SER A 456 -15.68 -14.83 11.27
C SER A 456 -16.18 -13.55 10.60
N PRO A 457 -15.57 -12.39 10.85
CA PRO A 457 -15.85 -11.21 10.06
C PRO A 457 -15.40 -11.43 8.61
N TRP A 458 -16.09 -10.81 7.66
CA TRP A 458 -15.91 -11.01 6.22
C TRP A 458 -14.45 -10.77 5.76
N TYR A 459 -13.71 -9.83 6.37
CA TYR A 459 -12.31 -9.53 6.01
C TYR A 459 -11.30 -10.60 6.47
N ARG A 460 -11.70 -11.56 7.33
CA ARG A 460 -10.85 -12.67 7.80
C ARG A 460 -11.13 -13.91 6.94
N VAL A 461 -10.55 -13.92 5.76
CA VAL A 461 -10.68 -15.01 4.78
C VAL A 461 -9.94 -16.29 5.18
N ASP A 462 -9.02 -16.18 6.12
CA ASP A 462 -8.09 -17.20 6.60
C ASP A 462 -8.70 -18.14 7.66
N ILE A 463 -9.78 -17.77 8.31
CA ILE A 463 -10.37 -18.54 9.40
C ILE A 463 -11.23 -19.67 8.85
N ALA A 464 -10.75 -20.92 8.96
CA ALA A 464 -11.40 -22.11 8.42
C ALA A 464 -11.57 -23.26 9.43
N CYS A 465 -10.77 -23.28 10.50
CA CYS A 465 -10.79 -24.38 11.47
C CYS A 465 -10.50 -23.92 12.90
N LYS A 466 -10.66 -24.83 13.88
CA LYS A 466 -10.40 -24.52 15.31
C LYS A 466 -8.96 -24.07 15.59
N ALA A 467 -8.00 -24.52 14.78
CA ALA A 467 -6.60 -24.13 14.96
C ALA A 467 -6.39 -22.63 14.64
N ASP A 468 -7.10 -22.11 13.63
CA ASP A 468 -7.04 -20.69 13.27
C ASP A 468 -7.62 -19.83 14.40
N VAL A 469 -8.73 -20.26 15.01
CA VAL A 469 -9.30 -19.59 16.19
C VAL A 469 -8.34 -19.64 17.39
N ALA A 470 -7.67 -20.78 17.60
CA ALA A 470 -6.68 -20.90 18.67
C ALA A 470 -5.45 -20.00 18.45
N GLU A 471 -5.03 -19.80 17.19
CA GLU A 471 -3.98 -18.83 16.84
C GLU A 471 -4.37 -17.41 17.24
N GLU A 472 -5.61 -16.98 16.94
CA GLU A 472 -6.10 -15.66 17.30
C GLU A 472 -6.10 -15.42 18.82
N VAL A 473 -6.51 -16.43 19.58
CA VAL A 473 -6.43 -16.38 21.05
C VAL A 473 -4.97 -16.31 21.51
N ALA A 474 -4.10 -17.16 20.97
CA ALA A 474 -2.70 -17.26 21.39
C ALA A 474 -1.91 -15.98 21.14
N ARG A 475 -2.12 -15.33 19.98
CA ARG A 475 -1.38 -14.10 19.61
C ARG A 475 -1.77 -12.90 20.47
N LEU A 476 -3.07 -12.74 20.85
CA LEU A 476 -3.51 -11.68 21.75
C LEU A 476 -3.23 -12.00 23.23
N TYR A 477 -3.29 -13.27 23.63
CA TYR A 477 -2.79 -13.70 24.93
C TYR A 477 -1.30 -13.38 25.07
N GLY A 478 -0.52 -13.59 24.02
CA GLY A 478 0.91 -13.35 23.90
C GLY A 478 1.73 -14.65 23.95
N TYR A 479 2.38 -14.98 22.85
CA TYR A 479 3.23 -16.17 22.73
C TYR A 479 4.33 -16.26 23.79
N ASN A 480 4.84 -15.15 24.25
CA ASN A 480 5.84 -15.05 25.30
C ASN A 480 5.33 -15.45 26.71
N LYS A 481 4.01 -15.53 26.88
CA LYS A 481 3.38 -16.00 28.14
C LYS A 481 3.13 -17.50 28.13
N ILE A 482 3.19 -18.16 26.97
CA ILE A 482 3.03 -19.62 26.85
C ILE A 482 4.28 -20.29 27.40
N PRO A 483 4.16 -21.19 28.40
CA PRO A 483 5.32 -21.79 29.05
C PRO A 483 6.08 -22.72 28.10
N ASN A 484 7.39 -22.60 28.09
CA ASN A 484 8.25 -23.53 27.37
C ASN A 484 8.20 -24.93 28.03
N THR A 485 7.91 -25.95 27.23
CA THR A 485 7.90 -27.34 27.70
C THR A 485 9.03 -28.12 27.05
N ILE A 486 9.57 -29.08 27.81
CA ILE A 486 10.55 -30.03 27.30
C ILE A 486 9.82 -31.34 27.02
N VAL A 487 10.07 -31.94 25.86
CA VAL A 487 9.55 -33.27 25.53
C VAL A 487 10.06 -34.26 26.58
N ARG A 488 9.14 -34.84 27.38
CA ARG A 488 9.44 -35.83 28.39
C ARG A 488 9.04 -37.20 27.85
N GLY A 489 9.97 -38.13 27.77
CA GLY A 489 9.71 -39.51 27.37
C GLY A 489 10.92 -40.39 27.63
N VAL A 490 10.68 -41.67 27.81
CA VAL A 490 11.74 -42.68 27.86
C VAL A 490 12.13 -43.03 26.43
N ALA A 491 12.92 -42.14 25.81
CA ALA A 491 13.45 -42.38 24.48
C ALA A 491 14.85 -43.01 24.61
N GLN A 492 14.99 -44.29 24.32
CA GLN A 492 16.30 -44.88 24.09
C GLN A 492 16.77 -44.48 22.69
N ALA A 493 17.94 -43.84 22.64
CA ALA A 493 18.58 -43.52 21.37
C ALA A 493 18.99 -44.81 20.65
N LYS A 494 18.10 -45.37 19.85
CA LYS A 494 18.37 -46.53 19.00
C LYS A 494 17.77 -46.33 17.61
N LEU A 495 18.46 -46.90 16.63
CA LEU A 495 17.93 -46.96 15.28
C LEU A 495 16.76 -47.91 15.19
N THR A 496 15.73 -47.55 14.44
CA THR A 496 14.69 -48.50 14.02
C THR A 496 15.28 -49.55 13.08
N GLU A 497 14.58 -50.66 12.89
CA GLU A 497 15.05 -51.72 11.96
C GLU A 497 15.13 -51.17 10.51
N ALA A 498 14.21 -50.33 10.09
CA ALA A 498 14.27 -49.66 8.79
C ALA A 498 15.53 -48.78 8.65
N GLN A 499 15.83 -47.94 9.63
CA GLN A 499 17.05 -47.11 9.63
C GLN A 499 18.35 -47.97 9.64
N LYS A 500 18.35 -49.12 10.32
CA LYS A 500 19.49 -50.04 10.29
C LYS A 500 19.67 -50.61 8.90
N PHE A 501 18.56 -51.01 8.26
CA PHE A 501 18.56 -51.56 6.90
C PHE A 501 19.04 -50.50 5.87
N ASP A 502 18.53 -49.30 5.93
CA ASP A 502 18.96 -48.21 5.05
C ASP A 502 20.47 -47.94 5.19
N ARG A 503 20.96 -47.85 6.44
CA ARG A 503 22.40 -47.69 6.68
C ARG A 503 23.23 -48.86 6.22
N HIS A 504 22.67 -50.08 6.26
CA HIS A 504 23.35 -51.25 5.75
C HIS A 504 23.48 -51.19 4.22
N ILE A 505 22.39 -50.81 3.52
CA ILE A 505 22.43 -50.59 2.05
C ILE A 505 23.45 -49.51 1.69
N GLN A 506 23.39 -48.35 2.34
CA GLN A 506 24.30 -47.25 2.12
C GLN A 506 25.78 -47.70 2.23
N ARG A 507 26.13 -48.37 3.32
CA ARG A 507 27.48 -48.87 3.53
C ARG A 507 27.91 -49.91 2.48
N SER A 508 27.00 -50.81 2.10
CA SER A 508 27.26 -51.81 1.08
C SER A 508 27.52 -51.19 -0.30
N MET A 509 26.74 -50.19 -0.68
CA MET A 509 26.91 -49.43 -1.93
C MET A 509 28.25 -48.68 -1.95
N LEU A 510 28.58 -47.99 -0.85
CA LEU A 510 29.87 -47.28 -0.72
C LEU A 510 31.04 -48.28 -0.83
N ALA A 511 30.93 -49.47 -0.22
CA ALA A 511 31.96 -50.50 -0.30
C ALA A 511 32.13 -51.09 -1.71
N MET A 512 31.12 -51.02 -2.55
CA MET A 512 31.16 -51.35 -3.99
C MET A 512 31.73 -50.24 -4.87
N GLY A 513 32.16 -49.10 -4.29
CA GLY A 513 32.74 -47.97 -5.02
C GLY A 513 31.73 -46.98 -5.57
N LEU A 514 30.47 -47.03 -5.14
CA LEU A 514 29.45 -46.02 -5.50
C LEU A 514 29.58 -44.81 -4.59
N ASN A 515 29.19 -43.63 -5.09
CA ASN A 515 29.12 -42.39 -4.32
C ASN A 515 27.67 -42.09 -3.96
N GLU A 516 27.45 -41.64 -2.73
CA GLU A 516 26.17 -41.08 -2.33
C GLU A 516 26.02 -39.66 -2.90
N ILE A 517 24.88 -39.36 -3.50
CA ILE A 517 24.54 -38.05 -4.04
C ILE A 517 23.26 -37.54 -3.42
N SER A 518 23.18 -36.24 -3.24
CA SER A 518 21.94 -35.56 -2.87
C SER A 518 21.42 -34.79 -4.09
N THR A 519 20.18 -35.04 -4.47
CA THR A 519 19.51 -34.38 -5.60
C THR A 519 18.34 -33.55 -5.10
N PHE A 520 17.79 -32.72 -6.01
CA PHE A 520 16.54 -32.02 -5.70
C PHE A 520 15.39 -32.99 -5.50
N SER A 521 14.58 -32.74 -4.45
CA SER A 521 13.38 -33.55 -4.15
C SER A 521 12.24 -33.28 -5.14
N PHE A 522 12.19 -32.06 -5.69
CA PHE A 522 11.20 -31.64 -6.70
C PHE A 522 11.86 -31.59 -8.07
N ILE A 523 11.34 -32.35 -9.01
CA ILE A 523 11.77 -32.40 -10.39
C ILE A 523 10.56 -32.25 -11.32
N SER A 524 10.77 -31.71 -12.54
CA SER A 524 9.74 -31.65 -13.57
C SER A 524 9.36 -33.04 -14.04
N THR A 525 8.05 -33.30 -14.24
CA THR A 525 7.54 -34.53 -14.85
C THR A 525 8.13 -34.81 -16.24
N GLY A 526 8.55 -33.76 -16.96
CA GLY A 526 9.22 -33.87 -18.26
C GLY A 526 10.54 -34.64 -18.22
N ILE A 527 11.21 -34.76 -17.05
CA ILE A 527 12.44 -35.58 -16.90
C ILE A 527 12.16 -37.07 -17.11
N TYR A 528 10.98 -37.55 -16.79
CA TYR A 528 10.59 -38.96 -17.01
C TYR A 528 10.34 -39.30 -18.50
N SER A 529 10.20 -38.31 -19.36
CA SER A 529 10.01 -38.47 -20.80
C SER A 529 11.32 -38.56 -21.59
N PHE A 530 12.48 -38.45 -20.93
CA PHE A 530 13.79 -38.69 -21.60
C PHE A 530 13.96 -40.21 -21.84
N PRO A 531 14.09 -40.65 -23.11
CA PRO A 531 14.32 -42.05 -23.38
C PRO A 531 15.68 -42.47 -22.79
N LEU A 532 15.67 -43.42 -21.88
CA LEU A 532 16.84 -44.04 -21.24
C LEU A 532 17.85 -44.63 -22.29
N SER A 533 17.49 -44.68 -23.54
CA SER A 533 18.33 -45.14 -24.66
C SER A 533 19.41 -44.15 -25.12
N LYS A 534 19.55 -43.01 -24.47
CA LYS A 534 20.56 -41.98 -24.79
C LYS A 534 21.56 -41.68 -23.67
N ILE A 535 21.61 -42.53 -22.62
CA ILE A 535 22.66 -42.49 -21.59
C ILE A 535 23.71 -43.55 -21.86
#